data_901745a5b0b569e02ac8fa7b8ff387ee
#
_entry.id   901745a5b0b569e02ac8fa7b8ff387ee
#
_cell.length_a   1.000
_cell.length_b   1.000
_cell.length_c   1.000
_cell.angle_alpha   90.00
_cell.angle_beta   90.00
_cell.angle_gamma   90.00
#
_symmetry.space_group_name_H-M   'P 1'
#
loop_
_entity.id
_entity.type
_entity.pdbx_description
1 polymer ?
#
loop_
_entity_poly.entity_id
_entity_poly.type
_entity_poly.pdbx_seq_one_letter_code
_entity_poly.pdbx_strand_id
1 'polypeptide(L)'
;MSIKVIIRDLFADKIEKLDIKCVKCDFWFDYNSKSLFKDISNIKSISEVKDLLQSKLFKTKYSKAAQKKLAVFQNNGGIVKGAFKERKCVGILFAGNYNLFPKLRSFKVFPPDPKSIFLGCIYVEPVQKELGIEKRLLIELEKDLLKKKASSIETIAKRLNDDIDEDEFENSPLISFKFLINNGFYLKKNDEYYPLLRLDLQSIARDFVKEELTLEKLVYKKTARSPVIIKQK
;
A
#
# COMPACT_ATOMS: atom_id res chain seq x y z
N MET A 1 -9.31 23.31 -16.70
CA MET A 1 -8.54 23.42 -15.44
C MET A 1 -8.23 22.02 -14.93
N SER A 2 -6.95 21.66 -14.76
CA SER A 2 -6.57 20.36 -14.20
C SER A 2 -6.85 20.38 -12.69
N ILE A 3 -7.81 19.59 -12.24
CA ILE A 3 -8.15 19.51 -10.81
C ILE A 3 -7.04 18.78 -10.09
N LYS A 4 -6.39 19.46 -9.16
CA LYS A 4 -5.22 18.96 -8.41
C LYS A 4 -5.67 17.92 -7.38
N VAL A 5 -5.15 16.70 -7.48
CA VAL A 5 -5.28 15.67 -6.43
C VAL A 5 -4.14 15.86 -5.41
N ILE A 6 -4.48 15.84 -4.13
CA ILE A 6 -3.52 15.97 -3.03
C ILE A 6 -3.50 14.64 -2.27
N ILE A 7 -2.30 14.09 -2.02
CA ILE A 7 -2.13 12.90 -1.19
C ILE A 7 -1.58 13.33 0.17
N ARG A 8 -2.14 12.76 1.24
CA ARG A 8 -1.72 13.04 2.62
C ARG A 8 -1.97 11.83 3.51
N ASP A 9 -1.27 11.78 4.63
CA ASP A 9 -1.54 10.82 5.66
C ASP A 9 -2.92 11.05 6.29
N LEU A 10 -3.60 9.96 6.56
CA LEU A 10 -4.88 9.94 7.24
C LEU A 10 -4.67 9.47 8.67
N PHE A 11 -5.13 10.29 9.62
CA PHE A 11 -5.12 9.97 11.04
C PHE A 11 -6.51 9.55 11.49
N ALA A 12 -6.57 8.73 12.53
CA ALA A 12 -7.77 8.08 13.03
C ALA A 12 -8.98 9.02 13.21
N ASP A 13 -8.73 10.22 13.76
CA ASP A 13 -9.74 11.26 14.01
C ASP A 13 -10.40 11.83 12.75
N LYS A 14 -9.72 11.72 11.60
CA LYS A 14 -10.21 12.22 10.30
C LYS A 14 -10.82 11.12 9.44
N ILE A 15 -10.43 9.87 9.66
CA ILE A 15 -10.89 8.73 8.85
C ILE A 15 -12.39 8.48 9.06
N GLU A 16 -12.90 8.71 10.27
CA GLU A 16 -14.31 8.53 10.62
C GLU A 16 -15.28 9.36 9.77
N LYS A 17 -14.80 10.49 9.25
CA LYS A 17 -15.61 11.43 8.45
C LYS A 17 -15.52 11.18 6.94
N LEU A 18 -14.77 10.13 6.54
CA LEU A 18 -14.58 9.84 5.12
C LEU A 18 -15.73 8.97 4.59
N ASP A 19 -16.36 9.47 3.55
CA ASP A 19 -17.34 8.70 2.77
C ASP A 19 -16.62 7.96 1.63
N ILE A 20 -15.90 6.90 1.99
CA ILE A 20 -15.21 6.02 1.05
C ILE A 20 -15.39 4.55 1.46
N LYS A 21 -15.67 3.68 0.49
CA LYS A 21 -16.00 2.25 0.69
C LYS A 21 -14.97 1.53 1.59
N CYS A 22 -13.70 1.86 1.46
CA CYS A 22 -12.60 1.20 2.18
C CYS A 22 -12.66 1.38 3.71
N VAL A 23 -13.26 2.47 4.21
CA VAL A 23 -13.43 2.68 5.66
C VAL A 23 -14.31 1.61 6.30
N LYS A 24 -15.24 1.04 5.53
CA LYS A 24 -16.15 -0.03 5.95
C LYS A 24 -15.67 -1.43 5.55
N CYS A 25 -14.54 -1.54 4.84
CA CYS A 25 -14.03 -2.81 4.33
C CYS A 25 -13.32 -3.61 5.44
N ASP A 26 -13.73 -4.86 5.61
CA ASP A 26 -13.19 -5.79 6.60
C ASP A 26 -12.28 -6.86 6.01
N PHE A 27 -12.05 -6.83 4.70
CA PHE A 27 -11.37 -7.89 3.97
C PHE A 27 -10.10 -8.40 4.66
N TRP A 28 -9.19 -7.52 5.03
CA TRP A 28 -7.92 -7.92 5.65
C TRP A 28 -8.04 -8.32 7.11
N PHE A 29 -9.13 -7.93 7.77
CA PHE A 29 -9.39 -8.16 9.20
C PHE A 29 -10.34 -9.33 9.45
N ASP A 30 -10.96 -9.87 8.39
CA ASP A 30 -11.81 -11.07 8.49
C ASP A 30 -10.94 -12.31 8.43
N TYR A 31 -10.76 -12.94 9.60
CA TYR A 31 -10.05 -14.19 9.74
C TYR A 31 -11.01 -15.27 10.26
N ASN A 32 -11.25 -16.29 9.45
CA ASN A 32 -12.14 -17.36 9.81
C ASN A 32 -11.54 -18.21 10.95
N SER A 33 -12.19 -18.24 12.10
CA SER A 33 -11.72 -18.95 13.29
C SER A 33 -11.48 -20.47 13.09
N LYS A 34 -12.10 -21.08 12.08
CA LYS A 34 -11.88 -22.51 11.76
C LYS A 34 -10.47 -22.78 11.24
N SER A 35 -9.79 -21.82 10.60
CA SER A 35 -8.40 -21.97 10.18
C SER A 35 -7.41 -21.86 11.35
N LEU A 36 -7.80 -21.22 12.44
CA LEU A 36 -6.97 -21.04 13.63
C LEU A 36 -6.57 -22.36 14.30
N PHE A 37 -7.49 -23.34 14.38
CA PHE A 37 -7.19 -24.64 14.96
C PHE A 37 -6.22 -25.45 14.09
N LYS A 38 -6.27 -25.25 12.76
CA LYS A 38 -5.33 -25.87 11.82
C LYS A 38 -3.94 -25.24 11.90
N ASP A 39 -3.88 -23.92 12.19
CA ASP A 39 -2.61 -23.19 12.34
C ASP A 39 -1.92 -23.53 13.65
N ILE A 40 -2.68 -23.72 14.77
CA ILE A 40 -2.12 -24.10 16.08
C ILE A 40 -1.46 -25.47 16.02
N SER A 41 -1.98 -26.41 15.26
CA SER A 41 -1.38 -27.74 15.10
C SER A 41 -0.05 -27.73 14.33
N ASN A 42 0.25 -26.65 13.62
CA ASN A 42 1.47 -26.49 12.80
C ASN A 42 2.49 -25.51 13.40
N ILE A 43 2.23 -24.94 14.57
CA ILE A 43 3.12 -23.98 15.22
C ILE A 43 4.39 -24.66 15.74
N LYS A 44 5.54 -24.18 15.28
CA LYS A 44 6.87 -24.69 15.65
C LYS A 44 7.64 -23.75 16.59
N SER A 45 7.14 -22.55 16.88
CA SER A 45 7.87 -21.57 17.70
C SER A 45 6.96 -20.68 18.56
N ILE A 46 7.51 -20.17 19.68
CA ILE A 46 6.84 -19.24 20.59
C ILE A 46 6.55 -17.89 19.91
N SER A 47 7.37 -17.47 18.95
CA SER A 47 7.16 -16.25 18.18
C SER A 47 5.88 -16.33 17.31
N GLU A 48 5.64 -17.48 16.69
CA GLU A 48 4.43 -17.74 15.90
C GLU A 48 3.17 -17.73 16.77
N VAL A 49 3.26 -18.21 18.02
CA VAL A 49 2.15 -18.14 19.00
C VAL A 49 1.85 -16.69 19.37
N LYS A 50 2.87 -15.86 19.60
CA LYS A 50 2.69 -14.42 19.88
C LYS A 50 2.01 -13.71 18.72
N ASP A 51 2.43 -13.99 17.50
CA ASP A 51 1.84 -13.41 16.29
C ASP A 51 0.37 -13.83 16.11
N LEU A 52 0.07 -15.10 16.40
CA LEU A 52 -1.28 -15.63 16.37
C LEU A 52 -2.17 -14.98 17.45
N LEU A 53 -1.66 -14.80 18.67
CA LEU A 53 -2.38 -14.15 19.76
C LEU A 53 -2.62 -12.67 19.48
N GLN A 54 -1.63 -11.97 18.92
CA GLN A 54 -1.81 -10.58 18.48
C GLN A 54 -2.89 -10.47 17.41
N SER A 55 -2.93 -11.37 16.45
CA SER A 55 -3.99 -11.38 15.42
C SER A 55 -5.38 -11.65 16.02
N LYS A 56 -5.49 -12.50 17.08
CA LYS A 56 -6.74 -12.74 17.82
C LYS A 56 -7.20 -11.52 18.62
N LEU A 57 -6.27 -10.85 19.31
CA LEU A 57 -6.55 -9.62 20.07
C LEU A 57 -7.03 -8.51 19.12
N PHE A 58 -6.44 -8.45 17.93
CA PHE A 58 -6.87 -7.57 16.85
C PHE A 58 -8.33 -7.84 16.47
N LYS A 59 -8.72 -9.11 16.23
CA LYS A 59 -10.09 -9.49 15.83
C LYS A 59 -11.14 -9.12 16.88
N THR A 60 -10.87 -9.36 18.15
CA THR A 60 -11.81 -9.07 19.24
C THR A 60 -12.01 -7.58 19.48
N LYS A 61 -10.98 -6.75 19.27
CA LYS A 61 -11.10 -5.29 19.37
C LYS A 61 -11.85 -4.66 18.21
N TYR A 62 -11.83 -5.28 17.03
CA TYR A 62 -12.39 -4.72 15.81
C TYR A 62 -13.86 -5.02 15.53
N SER A 63 -14.45 -5.97 16.24
CA SER A 63 -15.82 -6.44 15.96
C SER A 63 -16.92 -5.41 16.21
N LYS A 64 -16.62 -4.24 16.79
CA LYS A 64 -17.64 -3.29 17.26
C LYS A 64 -17.82 -2.00 16.44
N ALA A 65 -16.89 -1.58 15.60
CA ALA A 65 -17.10 -0.44 14.67
C ALA A 65 -15.95 -0.30 13.68
N ALA A 66 -16.24 -0.12 12.40
CA ALA A 66 -15.26 0.09 11.32
C ALA A 66 -14.29 1.27 11.62
N GLN A 67 -14.76 2.27 12.30
CA GLN A 67 -14.04 3.47 12.73
C GLN A 67 -12.93 3.18 13.72
N LYS A 68 -13.16 2.29 14.69
CA LYS A 68 -12.14 1.89 15.66
C LYS A 68 -11.05 1.02 15.03
N LYS A 69 -11.33 0.32 13.93
CA LYS A 69 -10.37 -0.54 13.24
C LYS A 69 -9.17 0.24 12.73
N LEU A 70 -9.41 1.34 12.04
CA LEU A 70 -8.35 2.16 11.47
C LEU A 70 -7.51 2.87 12.53
N ALA A 71 -8.12 3.30 13.62
CA ALA A 71 -7.38 3.87 14.74
C ALA A 71 -6.44 2.84 15.37
N VAL A 72 -6.94 1.62 15.62
CA VAL A 72 -6.10 0.54 16.17
C VAL A 72 -5.03 0.10 15.15
N PHE A 73 -5.37 0.02 13.87
CA PHE A 73 -4.41 -0.26 12.81
C PHE A 73 -3.24 0.74 12.84
N GLN A 74 -3.51 2.05 12.90
CA GLN A 74 -2.49 3.09 12.96
C GLN A 74 -1.71 3.08 14.28
N ASN A 75 -2.38 2.89 15.41
CA ASN A 75 -1.72 2.82 16.73
C ASN A 75 -0.75 1.63 16.84
N ASN A 76 -0.90 0.62 15.97
CA ASN A 76 0.03 -0.51 15.85
C ASN A 76 1.02 -0.34 14.68
N GLY A 77 1.24 0.88 14.19
CA GLY A 77 2.21 1.18 13.14
C GLY A 77 1.68 1.04 11.71
N GLY A 78 0.38 0.91 11.54
CA GLY A 78 -0.25 0.91 10.22
C GLY A 78 -0.18 2.29 9.57
N ILE A 79 0.06 2.30 8.26
CA ILE A 79 0.15 3.49 7.42
C ILE A 79 -1.15 3.60 6.61
N VAL A 80 -1.79 4.76 6.67
CA VAL A 80 -2.99 5.05 5.89
C VAL A 80 -2.79 6.36 5.13
N LYS A 81 -2.89 6.31 3.80
CA LYS A 81 -2.81 7.49 2.94
C LYS A 81 -4.13 7.72 2.22
N GLY A 82 -4.54 8.98 2.10
CA GLY A 82 -5.71 9.38 1.35
C GLY A 82 -5.38 10.29 0.19
N ALA A 83 -6.04 10.07 -0.95
CA ALA A 83 -6.02 10.95 -2.10
C ALA A 83 -7.28 11.83 -2.07
N PHE A 84 -7.10 13.15 -2.16
CA PHE A 84 -8.17 14.14 -2.06
C PHE A 84 -8.28 14.97 -3.33
N LYS A 85 -9.49 15.07 -3.83
CA LYS A 85 -9.91 15.96 -4.91
C LYS A 85 -11.02 16.86 -4.36
N GLU A 86 -10.83 18.19 -4.43
CA GLU A 86 -11.83 19.15 -3.93
C GLU A 86 -12.37 18.83 -2.51
N ARG A 87 -11.49 18.47 -1.59
CA ARG A 87 -11.82 18.07 -0.20
C ARG A 87 -12.48 16.69 -0.04
N LYS A 88 -12.93 16.04 -1.13
CA LYS A 88 -13.47 14.68 -1.09
C LYS A 88 -12.32 13.66 -1.13
N CYS A 89 -12.37 12.64 -0.28
CA CYS A 89 -11.46 11.50 -0.37
C CYS A 89 -11.91 10.61 -1.54
N VAL A 90 -11.04 10.46 -2.53
CA VAL A 90 -11.31 9.70 -3.76
C VAL A 90 -10.44 8.47 -3.90
N GLY A 91 -9.49 8.27 -2.99
CA GLY A 91 -8.65 7.07 -2.96
C GLY A 91 -8.00 6.89 -1.59
N ILE A 92 -7.66 5.66 -1.25
CA ILE A 92 -7.04 5.30 0.02
C ILE A 92 -6.04 4.15 -0.18
N LEU A 93 -4.98 4.16 0.64
CA LEU A 93 -3.97 3.11 0.66
C LEU A 93 -3.74 2.68 2.12
N PHE A 94 -3.60 1.36 2.32
CA PHE A 94 -3.24 0.74 3.61
C PHE A 94 -1.94 -0.05 3.48
N ALA A 95 -0.99 0.20 4.39
CA ALA A 95 0.26 -0.55 4.48
C ALA A 95 0.71 -0.68 5.94
N GLY A 96 1.57 -1.66 6.25
CA GLY A 96 2.10 -1.83 7.60
C GLY A 96 2.81 -3.17 7.76
N ASN A 97 3.13 -3.55 8.99
CA ASN A 97 3.63 -4.88 9.25
C ASN A 97 2.58 -5.92 8.85
N TYR A 98 3.00 -7.04 8.25
CA TYR A 98 2.08 -8.07 7.76
C TYR A 98 1.17 -8.66 8.86
N ASN A 99 1.58 -8.62 10.13
CA ASN A 99 0.76 -9.06 11.26
C ASN A 99 -0.49 -8.21 11.48
N LEU A 100 -0.55 -7.01 10.89
CA LEU A 100 -1.72 -6.15 10.92
C LEU A 100 -2.84 -6.63 9.96
N PHE A 101 -2.57 -7.66 9.17
CA PHE A 101 -3.44 -8.20 8.13
C PHE A 101 -3.74 -9.69 8.38
N PRO A 102 -4.61 -10.02 9.35
CA PRO A 102 -4.85 -11.42 9.76
C PRO A 102 -5.24 -12.36 8.62
N LYS A 103 -6.00 -11.86 7.62
CA LYS A 103 -6.42 -12.65 6.46
C LYS A 103 -5.25 -13.16 5.60
N LEU A 104 -4.06 -12.56 5.70
CA LEU A 104 -2.88 -13.05 5.00
C LEU A 104 -2.61 -14.54 5.21
N ARG A 105 -2.93 -15.06 6.40
CA ARG A 105 -2.73 -16.47 6.76
C ARG A 105 -3.56 -17.44 5.91
N SER A 106 -4.62 -16.96 5.24
CA SER A 106 -5.44 -17.80 4.34
C SER A 106 -4.83 -17.99 2.94
N PHE A 107 -3.78 -17.25 2.59
CA PHE A 107 -3.13 -17.35 1.29
C PHE A 107 -1.98 -18.36 1.31
N LYS A 108 -1.85 -19.19 0.27
CA LYS A 108 -0.78 -20.21 0.13
C LYS A 108 0.62 -19.60 0.15
N VAL A 109 0.76 -18.36 -0.28
CA VAL A 109 2.04 -17.64 -0.35
C VAL A 109 2.49 -17.03 0.98
N PHE A 110 1.70 -17.17 2.05
CA PHE A 110 2.09 -16.75 3.42
C PHE A 110 3.32 -17.53 3.93
N PRO A 111 4.17 -16.95 4.77
CA PRO A 111 4.20 -15.56 5.20
C PRO A 111 4.99 -14.67 4.22
N PRO A 112 4.73 -13.34 4.21
CA PRO A 112 5.64 -12.35 3.68
C PRO A 112 6.95 -12.28 4.48
N ASP A 113 7.94 -11.55 3.97
CA ASP A 113 9.18 -11.26 4.70
C ASP A 113 8.89 -10.34 5.90
N PRO A 114 9.27 -10.72 7.14
CA PRO A 114 9.02 -9.90 8.33
C PRO A 114 9.70 -8.53 8.32
N LYS A 115 10.72 -8.34 7.48
CA LYS A 115 11.42 -7.06 7.31
C LYS A 115 10.78 -6.17 6.23
N SER A 116 9.84 -6.71 5.46
CA SER A 116 9.10 -5.95 4.44
C SER A 116 7.89 -5.24 5.06
N ILE A 117 7.53 -4.11 4.48
CA ILE A 117 6.23 -3.49 4.72
C ILE A 117 5.21 -4.17 3.79
N PHE A 118 4.12 -4.65 4.36
CA PHE A 118 3.03 -5.24 3.57
C PHE A 118 2.09 -4.13 3.09
N LEU A 119 1.88 -4.06 1.77
CA LEU A 119 0.89 -3.20 1.13
C LEU A 119 -0.42 -4.00 1.03
N GLY A 120 -1.40 -3.65 1.87
CA GLY A 120 -2.67 -4.36 1.95
C GLY A 120 -3.59 -4.05 0.77
N CYS A 121 -3.85 -2.78 0.51
CA CYS A 121 -4.67 -2.39 -0.63
C CYS A 121 -4.39 -0.95 -1.09
N ILE A 122 -4.72 -0.70 -2.35
CA ILE A 122 -4.90 0.63 -2.93
C ILE A 122 -6.31 0.64 -3.53
N TYR A 123 -7.13 1.58 -3.12
CA TYR A 123 -8.47 1.77 -3.67
C TYR A 123 -8.63 3.19 -4.21
N VAL A 124 -9.22 3.31 -5.37
CA VAL A 124 -9.63 4.59 -5.97
C VAL A 124 -11.08 4.46 -6.42
N GLU A 125 -11.87 5.49 -6.18
CA GLU A 125 -13.26 5.50 -6.65
C GLU A 125 -13.34 5.25 -8.16
N PRO A 126 -14.28 4.39 -8.64
CA PRO A 126 -14.35 4.00 -10.06
C PRO A 126 -14.35 5.18 -11.02
N VAL A 127 -15.09 6.24 -10.70
CA VAL A 127 -15.18 7.48 -11.51
C VAL A 127 -13.86 8.28 -11.56
N GLN A 128 -12.86 7.92 -10.77
CA GLN A 128 -11.55 8.55 -10.72
C GLN A 128 -10.43 7.59 -11.17
N LYS A 129 -10.76 6.39 -11.62
CA LYS A 129 -9.81 5.47 -12.27
C LYS A 129 -9.16 6.16 -13.48
N GLU A 130 -8.02 5.69 -13.92
CA GLU A 130 -7.22 6.22 -15.05
C GLU A 130 -6.57 7.59 -14.85
N LEU A 131 -6.82 8.28 -13.74
CA LEU A 131 -6.13 9.54 -13.41
C LEU A 131 -4.75 9.33 -12.75
N GLY A 132 -4.26 8.10 -12.69
CA GLY A 132 -2.97 7.74 -12.09
C GLY A 132 -2.91 7.93 -10.56
N ILE A 133 -4.07 8.00 -9.89
CA ILE A 133 -4.16 8.21 -8.44
C ILE A 133 -3.54 7.05 -7.68
N GLU A 134 -3.77 5.80 -8.12
CA GLU A 134 -3.18 4.59 -7.51
C GLU A 134 -1.65 4.67 -7.52
N LYS A 135 -1.06 5.01 -8.67
CA LYS A 135 0.39 5.17 -8.81
C LYS A 135 0.92 6.27 -7.89
N ARG A 136 0.22 7.40 -7.78
CA ARG A 136 0.62 8.50 -6.90
C ARG A 136 0.55 8.12 -5.42
N LEU A 137 -0.47 7.36 -5.00
CA LEU A 137 -0.57 6.82 -3.65
C LEU A 137 0.61 5.89 -3.33
N LEU A 138 0.98 5.02 -4.28
CA LEU A 138 2.12 4.11 -4.15
C LEU A 138 3.44 4.91 -4.03
N ILE A 139 3.69 5.87 -4.90
CA ILE A 139 4.89 6.72 -4.88
C ILE A 139 5.02 7.46 -3.53
N GLU A 140 3.94 7.99 -2.98
CA GLU A 140 3.99 8.65 -1.67
C GLU A 140 4.24 7.68 -0.50
N LEU A 141 3.81 6.41 -0.62
CA LEU A 141 4.21 5.36 0.31
C LEU A 141 5.71 5.06 0.19
N GLU A 142 6.22 4.86 -1.03
CA GLU A 142 7.63 4.59 -1.30
C GLU A 142 8.54 5.68 -0.74
N LYS A 143 8.23 6.96 -0.97
CA LYS A 143 8.98 8.10 -0.42
C LYS A 143 9.05 8.07 1.11
N ASP A 144 7.96 7.77 1.78
CA ASP A 144 7.94 7.72 3.24
C ASP A 144 8.71 6.52 3.79
N LEU A 145 8.62 5.38 3.10
CA LEU A 145 9.36 4.18 3.48
C LEU A 145 10.87 4.33 3.23
N LEU A 146 11.28 5.00 2.18
CA LEU A 146 12.68 5.36 1.92
C LEU A 146 13.24 6.24 3.06
N LYS A 147 12.51 7.25 3.50
CA LYS A 147 12.90 8.09 4.66
C LYS A 147 13.05 7.26 5.94
N LYS A 148 12.22 6.23 6.12
CA LYS A 148 12.26 5.29 7.24
C LYS A 148 13.30 4.17 7.06
N LYS A 149 14.06 4.17 5.97
CA LYS A 149 15.06 3.13 5.61
C LYS A 149 14.46 1.72 5.52
N ALA A 150 13.20 1.60 5.15
CA ALA A 150 12.59 0.32 4.87
C ALA A 150 13.26 -0.34 3.65
N SER A 151 13.41 -1.67 3.68
CA SER A 151 14.12 -2.39 2.61
C SER A 151 13.23 -2.66 1.40
N SER A 152 11.96 -2.95 1.64
CA SER A 152 11.06 -3.46 0.59
C SER A 152 9.60 -3.34 0.96
N ILE A 153 8.76 -3.41 -0.08
CA ILE A 153 7.30 -3.56 0.02
C ILE A 153 6.93 -4.93 -0.53
N GLU A 154 6.05 -5.65 0.15
CA GLU A 154 5.44 -6.88 -0.35
C GLU A 154 3.93 -6.76 -0.38
N THR A 155 3.29 -7.44 -1.33
CA THR A 155 1.83 -7.45 -1.45
C THR A 155 1.36 -8.73 -2.13
N ILE A 156 0.13 -9.16 -1.81
CA ILE A 156 -0.55 -10.21 -2.56
C ILE A 156 -1.33 -9.55 -3.68
N ALA A 157 -1.07 -9.99 -4.91
CA ALA A 157 -1.77 -9.52 -6.08
C ALA A 157 -2.98 -10.40 -6.40
N LYS A 158 -3.95 -9.85 -7.14
CA LYS A 158 -4.92 -10.65 -7.89
C LYS A 158 -4.47 -10.78 -9.33
N ARG A 159 -4.54 -12.00 -9.87
CA ARG A 159 -4.24 -12.31 -11.27
C ARG A 159 -5.53 -12.68 -11.98
N LEU A 160 -5.84 -12.01 -13.07
CA LEU A 160 -6.94 -12.42 -13.94
C LEU A 160 -6.51 -13.69 -14.70
N ASN A 161 -7.34 -14.67 -14.67
CA ASN A 161 -7.25 -15.90 -15.47
C ASN A 161 -8.66 -16.32 -15.92
N ASP A 162 -8.75 -17.30 -16.77
CA ASP A 162 -10.01 -17.72 -17.41
C ASP A 162 -11.06 -18.26 -16.43
N ASP A 163 -10.65 -18.64 -15.20
CA ASP A 163 -11.53 -19.22 -14.18
C ASP A 163 -12.12 -18.18 -13.20
N ILE A 164 -11.68 -16.93 -13.27
CA ILE A 164 -12.18 -15.86 -12.38
C ILE A 164 -13.15 -14.97 -13.15
N ASP A 165 -14.38 -14.84 -12.63
CA ASP A 165 -15.35 -13.88 -13.11
C ASP A 165 -14.78 -12.44 -13.03
N GLU A 166 -14.93 -11.67 -14.10
CA GLU A 166 -14.49 -10.26 -14.16
C GLU A 166 -15.09 -9.43 -13.03
N ASP A 167 -16.35 -9.65 -12.69
CA ASP A 167 -17.02 -8.94 -11.59
C ASP A 167 -16.41 -9.30 -10.23
N GLU A 168 -16.08 -10.56 -9.98
CA GLU A 168 -15.38 -11.00 -8.78
C GLU A 168 -13.97 -10.40 -8.73
N PHE A 169 -13.27 -10.41 -9.88
CA PHE A 169 -11.94 -9.81 -9.99
C PHE A 169 -11.98 -8.30 -9.67
N GLU A 170 -12.88 -7.54 -10.28
CA GLU A 170 -12.97 -6.09 -10.06
C GLU A 170 -13.39 -5.74 -8.62
N ASN A 171 -14.29 -6.50 -8.01
CA ASN A 171 -14.77 -6.29 -6.65
C ASN A 171 -13.78 -6.74 -5.57
N SER A 172 -12.78 -7.56 -5.90
CA SER A 172 -11.73 -7.95 -4.96
C SER A 172 -10.90 -6.73 -4.56
N PRO A 173 -10.63 -6.51 -3.25
CA PRO A 173 -9.82 -5.38 -2.78
C PRO A 173 -8.31 -5.58 -3.00
N LEU A 174 -7.91 -6.73 -3.56
CA LEU A 174 -6.51 -7.01 -3.90
C LEU A 174 -6.06 -6.17 -5.10
N ILE A 175 -4.78 -5.85 -5.13
CA ILE A 175 -4.18 -5.04 -6.18
C ILE A 175 -3.92 -5.90 -7.42
N SER A 176 -4.20 -5.37 -8.60
CA SER A 176 -3.97 -6.07 -9.87
C SER A 176 -2.49 -6.42 -10.06
N PHE A 177 -2.20 -7.66 -10.47
CA PHE A 177 -0.86 -8.13 -10.83
C PHE A 177 -0.21 -7.24 -11.90
N LYS A 178 -0.96 -6.90 -12.95
CA LYS A 178 -0.47 -6.04 -14.04
C LYS A 178 -0.08 -4.66 -13.54
N PHE A 179 -0.90 -4.05 -12.66
CA PHE A 179 -0.57 -2.75 -12.06
C PHE A 179 0.75 -2.83 -11.28
N LEU A 180 0.95 -3.85 -10.46
CA LEU A 180 2.15 -4.00 -9.64
C LEU A 180 3.42 -4.21 -10.50
N ILE A 181 3.36 -5.08 -11.51
CA ILE A 181 4.50 -5.29 -12.44
C ILE A 181 4.87 -3.99 -13.15
N ASN A 182 3.88 -3.22 -13.63
CA ASN A 182 4.10 -1.93 -14.28
C ASN A 182 4.67 -0.85 -13.35
N ASN A 183 4.63 -1.08 -12.03
CA ASN A 183 5.21 -0.20 -11.02
C ASN A 183 6.44 -0.82 -10.32
N GLY A 184 7.13 -1.75 -10.99
CA GLY A 184 8.45 -2.25 -10.57
C GLY A 184 8.44 -3.40 -9.58
N PHE A 185 7.27 -3.92 -9.21
CA PHE A 185 7.21 -5.14 -8.41
C PHE A 185 7.61 -6.35 -9.25
N TYR A 186 8.21 -7.33 -8.61
CA TYR A 186 8.53 -8.62 -9.21
C TYR A 186 7.91 -9.78 -8.42
N LEU A 187 7.76 -10.91 -9.09
CA LEU A 187 7.20 -12.12 -8.50
C LEU A 187 8.16 -12.71 -7.46
N LYS A 188 7.73 -12.82 -6.20
CA LYS A 188 8.52 -13.43 -5.11
C LYS A 188 8.10 -14.87 -4.83
N LYS A 189 6.79 -15.11 -4.71
CA LYS A 189 6.24 -16.47 -4.56
C LYS A 189 5.09 -16.63 -5.55
N ASN A 190 5.16 -17.68 -6.36
CA ASN A 190 4.12 -17.91 -7.35
C ASN A 190 2.88 -18.57 -6.73
N ASP A 191 1.74 -18.10 -7.17
CA ASP A 191 0.43 -18.73 -7.00
C ASP A 191 -0.39 -18.37 -8.24
N GLU A 192 -1.27 -19.27 -8.64
CA GLU A 192 -2.07 -19.11 -9.84
C GLU A 192 -2.96 -17.87 -9.79
N TYR A 193 -3.62 -17.65 -8.66
CA TYR A 193 -4.61 -16.58 -8.46
C TYR A 193 -4.06 -15.41 -7.63
N TYR A 194 -3.27 -15.73 -6.59
CA TYR A 194 -2.87 -14.77 -5.55
C TYR A 194 -1.37 -14.79 -5.26
N PRO A 195 -0.51 -14.47 -6.25
CA PRO A 195 0.93 -14.47 -6.06
C PRO A 195 1.39 -13.37 -5.09
N LEU A 196 2.50 -13.63 -4.39
CA LEU A 196 3.20 -12.64 -3.59
C LEU A 196 4.23 -11.91 -4.47
N LEU A 197 4.10 -10.58 -4.55
CA LEU A 197 5.01 -9.71 -5.25
C LEU A 197 5.82 -8.86 -4.26
N ARG A 198 7.00 -8.44 -4.71
CA ARG A 198 7.94 -7.62 -3.95
C ARG A 198 8.49 -6.46 -4.76
N LEU A 199 8.72 -5.33 -4.10
CA LEU A 199 9.40 -4.16 -4.59
C LEU A 199 10.55 -3.83 -3.64
N ASP A 200 11.80 -3.85 -4.14
CA ASP A 200 12.97 -3.48 -3.36
C ASP A 200 13.21 -1.96 -3.45
N LEU A 201 13.07 -1.27 -2.32
CA LEU A 201 13.13 0.20 -2.26
C LEU A 201 14.52 0.76 -2.54
N GLN A 202 15.58 -0.01 -2.31
CA GLN A 202 16.94 0.44 -2.60
C GLN A 202 17.22 0.62 -4.11
N SER A 203 16.55 -0.14 -4.97
CA SER A 203 16.66 0.04 -6.42
C SER A 203 16.03 1.37 -6.86
N ILE A 204 14.89 1.69 -6.29
CA ILE A 204 14.13 2.92 -6.55
C ILE A 204 14.91 4.15 -6.04
N ALA A 205 15.55 4.07 -4.87
CA ALA A 205 16.34 5.17 -4.32
C ALA A 205 17.44 5.64 -5.29
N ARG A 206 18.05 4.72 -6.04
CA ARG A 206 19.05 5.05 -7.07
C ARG A 206 18.46 5.83 -8.25
N ASP A 207 17.24 5.54 -8.62
CA ASP A 207 16.57 6.19 -9.74
C ASP A 207 16.10 7.60 -9.36
N PHE A 208 15.55 7.79 -8.14
CA PHE A 208 15.24 9.12 -7.62
C PHE A 208 16.46 10.03 -7.52
N VAL A 209 17.59 9.53 -7.02
CA VAL A 209 18.85 10.31 -6.95
C VAL A 209 19.33 10.71 -8.34
N LYS A 210 19.20 9.83 -9.34
CA LYS A 210 19.56 10.15 -10.73
C LYS A 210 18.64 11.23 -11.32
N GLU A 211 17.34 11.20 -11.04
CA GLU A 211 16.39 12.20 -11.52
C GLU A 211 16.64 13.57 -10.88
N GLU A 212 16.87 13.65 -9.57
CA GLU A 212 17.21 14.90 -8.87
C GLU A 212 18.52 15.51 -9.44
N LEU A 213 19.58 14.71 -9.58
CA LEU A 213 20.83 15.16 -10.16
C LEU A 213 20.68 15.64 -11.62
N THR A 214 19.76 15.05 -12.38
CA THR A 214 19.46 15.45 -13.75
C THR A 214 18.69 16.77 -13.78
N LEU A 215 17.73 16.96 -12.88
CA LEU A 215 16.97 18.21 -12.73
C LEU A 215 17.86 19.36 -12.27
N GLU A 216 18.73 19.16 -11.30
CA GLU A 216 19.72 20.16 -10.86
C GLU A 216 20.65 20.60 -11.98
N LYS A 217 21.16 19.65 -12.77
CA LYS A 217 21.99 19.94 -13.94
C LYS A 217 21.25 20.74 -15.01
N LEU A 218 19.94 20.49 -15.20
CA LEU A 218 19.12 21.24 -16.16
C LEU A 218 18.82 22.65 -15.68
N VAL A 219 18.58 22.84 -14.37
CA VAL A 219 18.40 24.17 -13.76
C VAL A 219 19.69 24.96 -13.84
N TYR A 220 20.84 24.38 -13.50
CA TYR A 220 22.15 25.03 -13.60
C TYR A 220 22.48 25.46 -15.01
N LYS A 221 22.20 24.65 -16.02
CA LYS A 221 22.39 25.02 -17.45
C LYS A 221 21.49 26.18 -17.90
N LYS A 222 20.28 26.32 -17.34
CA LYS A 222 19.38 27.43 -17.64
C LYS A 222 19.85 28.76 -17.01
N THR A 223 20.37 28.72 -15.79
CA THR A 223 20.86 29.90 -15.09
C THR A 223 22.23 30.38 -15.63
N ALA A 224 23.06 29.49 -16.14
CA ALA A 224 24.36 29.82 -16.70
C ALA A 224 24.32 30.44 -18.13
N ARG A 225 23.14 30.56 -18.75
CA ARG A 225 22.99 31.07 -20.13
C ARG A 225 22.52 32.52 -20.27
N SER A 226 22.70 33.37 -19.27
CA SER A 226 22.45 34.80 -19.41
C SER A 226 23.75 35.61 -19.27
N PRO A 227 24.56 35.82 -20.33
CA PRO A 227 25.58 36.84 -20.27
C PRO A 227 24.89 38.21 -20.28
N VAL A 228 25.03 38.97 -19.23
CA VAL A 228 24.68 40.39 -19.20
C VAL A 228 25.66 41.11 -20.11
N ILE A 229 25.23 41.54 -21.29
CA ILE A 229 25.98 42.44 -22.14
C ILE A 229 25.82 43.85 -21.54
N ILE A 230 26.82 44.25 -20.79
CA ILE A 230 26.96 45.68 -20.38
C ILE A 230 27.51 46.45 -21.59
N LYS A 231 26.66 47.18 -22.27
CA LYS A 231 27.10 48.19 -23.23
C LYS A 231 27.56 49.41 -22.42
N GLN A 232 28.88 49.58 -22.37
CA GLN A 232 29.46 50.89 -21.96
C GLN A 232 29.25 51.93 -23.09
N LYS A 233 28.69 53.08 -22.71
CA LYS A 233 28.71 54.29 -23.54
C LYS A 233 29.90 55.17 -23.14
#